data_23ad8c042fc95b19e9ab2222e82930b1
#
_entry.id   23ad8c042fc95b19e9ab2222e82930b1
#
_cell.length_a   1.000
_cell.length_b   1.000
_cell.length_c   1.000
_cell.angle_alpha   90.00
_cell.angle_beta   90.00
_cell.angle_gamma   90.00
#
_symmetry.space_group_name_H-M   'P 1'
#
loop_
_entity.id
_entity.type
_entity.pdbx_description
1 polymer ?
#
loop_
_entity_poly.entity_id
_entity_poly.type
_entity_poly.pdbx_seq_one_letter_code
_entity_poly.pdbx_strand_id
1 'polypeptide(L)'
;MPLKGSHPNRAKVVRGVFEGAYNYMKSGQLLRQVINKVNGIDFNNLADRKHFGDVYEQLLNDLQSAGNAGEYYTPRGVTSFMVERIDPRPGESLLDTSGGTGGFITCSIRHMRERYVKTVADEQAMQGSLGLIEKKPLPYILCVTNMLLHGIEDPSFVRHDNTLARPYRDYGPGDQVKIILTNCPFGGQEEDGIQDNFPAQFRTRETADLFLALFIRLLQPGGRAGVVLPDGTLFGEGVKTRLKQQLLAECNLHTIVRLPNSVFKPYASIGTNLLFFEK
;
A
#
# COMPACT_ATOMS: atom_id res chain seq x y z
N MET A 1 15.60 27.62 -0.34
CA MET A 1 16.76 27.31 -1.20
C MET A 1 16.39 26.08 -2.01
N PRO A 2 16.35 26.08 -3.33
CA PRO A 2 16.07 24.87 -4.09
C PRO A 2 17.28 23.94 -3.97
N LEU A 3 17.04 22.70 -3.56
CA LEU A 3 18.05 21.65 -3.54
C LEU A 3 18.49 21.39 -4.99
N LYS A 4 19.74 21.73 -5.33
CA LYS A 4 20.31 21.43 -6.65
C LYS A 4 20.25 19.92 -6.88
N GLY A 5 19.56 19.50 -7.95
CA GLY A 5 19.47 18.10 -8.37
C GLY A 5 18.23 17.33 -7.87
N SER A 6 17.26 17.97 -7.21
CA SER A 6 16.01 17.28 -6.87
C SER A 6 15.02 17.30 -8.04
N HIS A 7 14.38 16.16 -8.28
CA HIS A 7 13.24 16.07 -9.20
C HIS A 7 12.20 17.13 -8.81
N PRO A 8 11.69 17.97 -9.76
CA PRO A 8 10.82 19.11 -9.42
C PRO A 8 9.57 18.71 -8.65
N ASN A 9 9.02 17.52 -8.89
CA ASN A 9 7.86 16.99 -8.19
C ASN A 9 8.18 16.56 -6.75
N ARG A 10 9.38 16.03 -6.49
CA ARG A 10 9.78 15.55 -5.16
C ARG A 10 9.68 16.64 -4.09
N ALA A 11 10.19 17.84 -4.38
CA ALA A 11 10.12 18.96 -3.45
C ALA A 11 8.68 19.41 -3.17
N LYS A 12 7.82 19.36 -4.21
CA LYS A 12 6.39 19.69 -4.09
C LYS A 12 5.66 18.65 -3.25
N VAL A 13 5.90 17.36 -3.49
CA VAL A 13 5.29 16.25 -2.72
C VAL A 13 5.71 16.34 -1.27
N VAL A 14 7.02 16.45 -0.98
CA VAL A 14 7.52 16.56 0.41
C VAL A 14 6.90 17.77 1.12
N ARG A 15 6.84 18.93 0.45
CA ARG A 15 6.20 20.11 1.04
C ARG A 15 4.73 19.85 1.35
N GLY A 16 3.96 19.29 0.41
CA GLY A 16 2.54 19.02 0.59
C GLY A 16 2.27 17.99 1.70
N VAL A 17 3.10 16.96 1.80
CA VAL A 17 2.99 15.92 2.84
C VAL A 17 3.19 16.49 4.24
N PHE A 18 4.15 17.42 4.42
CA PHE A 18 4.46 18.02 5.70
C PHE A 18 3.78 19.37 5.93
N GLU A 19 2.96 19.84 4.98
CA GLU A 19 2.16 21.04 5.15
C GLU A 19 1.12 20.82 6.28
N GLY A 20 1.20 21.64 7.31
CA GLY A 20 0.37 21.49 8.51
C GLY A 20 0.86 20.47 9.54
N ALA A 21 1.99 19.80 9.33
CA ALA A 21 2.61 18.96 10.34
C ALA A 21 3.01 19.79 11.57
N TYR A 22 2.47 19.42 12.72
CA TYR A 22 2.76 20.14 13.96
C TYR A 22 4.04 19.63 14.63
N ASN A 23 4.94 20.53 14.96
CA ASN A 23 6.13 20.20 15.74
C ASN A 23 5.83 20.14 17.24
N TYR A 24 5.74 18.93 17.80
CA TYR A 24 5.51 18.69 19.22
C TYR A 24 6.76 18.93 20.09
N MET A 25 7.93 19.07 19.50
CA MET A 25 9.19 19.30 20.23
C MET A 25 9.32 20.77 20.64
N LYS A 26 8.94 21.05 21.88
CA LYS A 26 8.93 22.44 22.41
C LYS A 26 10.30 22.92 22.91
N SER A 27 11.22 22.00 23.22
CA SER A 27 12.57 22.36 23.67
C SER A 27 13.48 22.65 22.49
N GLY A 28 13.93 23.90 22.36
CA GLY A 28 14.88 24.31 21.32
C GLY A 28 16.24 23.59 21.44
N GLN A 29 16.68 23.25 22.66
CA GLN A 29 17.90 22.45 22.84
C GLN A 29 17.79 21.06 22.32
N LEU A 30 16.68 20.35 22.61
CA LEU A 30 16.43 19.00 22.10
C LEU A 30 16.26 19.02 20.58
N LEU A 31 15.52 19.98 20.05
CA LEU A 31 15.36 20.15 18.60
C LEU A 31 16.72 20.33 17.92
N ARG A 32 17.58 21.17 18.46
CA ARG A 32 18.96 21.39 17.94
C ARG A 32 19.80 20.11 17.99
N GLN A 33 19.70 19.32 19.07
CA GLN A 33 20.40 18.04 19.17
C GLN A 33 19.94 17.06 18.09
N VAL A 34 18.62 16.96 17.85
CA VAL A 34 18.07 16.12 16.79
C VAL A 34 18.53 16.58 15.41
N ILE A 35 18.44 17.89 15.12
CA ILE A 35 18.93 18.46 13.85
C ILE A 35 20.40 18.14 13.62
N ASN A 36 21.25 18.28 14.66
CA ASN A 36 22.68 17.98 14.54
C ASN A 36 22.93 16.49 14.26
N LYS A 37 22.14 15.59 14.86
CA LYS A 37 22.21 14.15 14.57
C LYS A 37 21.80 13.84 13.14
N VAL A 38 20.69 14.39 12.66
CA VAL A 38 20.20 14.21 11.30
C VAL A 38 21.17 14.77 10.26
N ASN A 39 21.78 15.94 10.52
CA ASN A 39 22.78 16.55 9.65
C ASN A 39 24.08 15.73 9.52
N GLY A 40 24.35 14.82 10.46
CA GLY A 40 25.48 13.88 10.38
C GLY A 40 25.24 12.68 9.48
N ILE A 41 24.04 12.54 8.89
CA ILE A 41 23.66 11.44 8.02
C ILE A 41 23.74 11.89 6.56
N ASP A 42 24.52 11.20 5.74
CA ASP A 42 24.55 11.44 4.30
C ASP A 42 23.47 10.63 3.58
N PHE A 43 22.30 11.22 3.40
CA PHE A 43 21.19 10.61 2.67
C PHE A 43 21.46 10.39 1.17
N ASN A 44 22.58 10.87 0.63
CA ASN A 44 23.01 10.57 -0.74
C ASN A 44 23.89 9.30 -0.79
N ASN A 45 24.47 8.90 0.35
CA ASN A 45 25.20 7.66 0.46
C ASN A 45 24.21 6.47 0.48
N LEU A 46 24.40 5.51 -0.45
CA LEU A 46 23.54 4.33 -0.56
C LEU A 46 23.54 3.45 0.70
N ALA A 47 24.71 3.31 1.36
CA ALA A 47 24.83 2.49 2.55
C ALA A 47 24.11 3.13 3.75
N ASP A 48 24.30 4.44 3.97
CA ASP A 48 23.63 5.18 5.04
C ASP A 48 22.11 5.20 4.82
N ARG A 49 21.67 5.43 3.58
CA ARG A 49 20.25 5.41 3.22
C ARG A 49 19.61 4.03 3.43
N LYS A 50 20.30 2.94 3.06
CA LYS A 50 19.81 1.58 3.30
C LYS A 50 19.69 1.30 4.80
N HIS A 51 20.73 1.63 5.57
CA HIS A 51 20.71 1.47 7.02
C HIS A 51 19.57 2.28 7.68
N PHE A 52 19.33 3.50 7.20
CA PHE A 52 18.23 4.33 7.69
C PHE A 52 16.86 3.75 7.31
N GLY A 53 16.73 3.18 6.12
CA GLY A 53 15.54 2.44 5.71
C GLY A 53 15.25 1.25 6.62
N ASP A 54 16.26 0.45 6.95
CA ASP A 54 16.14 -0.71 7.84
C ASP A 54 15.72 -0.27 9.27
N VAL A 55 16.32 0.80 9.80
CA VAL A 55 15.95 1.39 11.10
C VAL A 55 14.51 1.92 11.07
N TYR A 56 14.11 2.56 9.97
CA TYR A 56 12.75 3.08 9.81
C TYR A 56 11.72 1.95 9.77
N GLU A 57 12.02 0.87 9.06
CA GLU A 57 11.18 -0.34 9.05
C GLU A 57 11.06 -0.96 10.44
N GLN A 58 12.14 -0.99 11.22
CA GLN A 58 12.09 -1.44 12.62
C GLN A 58 11.19 -0.53 13.46
N LEU A 59 11.30 0.80 13.29
CA LEU A 59 10.42 1.76 13.96
C LEU A 59 8.95 1.53 13.61
N LEU A 60 8.63 1.26 12.34
CA LEU A 60 7.26 0.95 11.91
C LEU A 60 6.74 -0.35 12.57
N ASN A 61 7.61 -1.37 12.69
CA ASN A 61 7.28 -2.60 13.41
C ASN A 61 7.02 -2.35 14.91
N ASP A 62 7.84 -1.50 15.54
CA ASP A 62 7.72 -1.18 16.96
C ASP A 62 6.45 -0.35 17.23
N LEU A 63 6.11 0.58 16.35
CA LEU A 63 4.86 1.33 16.40
C LEU A 63 3.63 0.41 16.24
N GLN A 64 3.75 -0.62 15.42
CA GLN A 64 2.74 -1.68 15.33
C GLN A 64 2.58 -2.38 16.69
N SER A 65 3.67 -2.81 17.29
CA SER A 65 3.65 -3.55 18.57
C SER A 65 3.09 -2.72 19.73
N ALA A 66 3.25 -1.39 19.68
CA ALA A 66 2.79 -0.45 20.70
C ALA A 66 1.28 -0.14 20.68
N GLY A 67 0.50 -0.69 19.74
CA GLY A 67 -0.96 -0.56 19.75
C GLY A 67 -1.54 0.71 19.12
N ASN A 68 -0.71 1.67 18.70
CA ASN A 68 -1.17 2.98 18.24
C ASN A 68 -1.24 3.15 16.71
N ALA A 69 -0.65 2.24 15.95
CA ALA A 69 -0.58 2.34 14.48
C ALA A 69 -0.64 0.96 13.78
N GLY A 70 -0.94 -0.10 14.48
CA GLY A 70 -0.81 -1.47 13.97
C GLY A 70 -1.82 -1.87 12.93
N GLU A 71 -2.94 -1.18 12.85
CA GLU A 71 -3.92 -1.39 11.80
C GLU A 71 -3.40 -1.01 10.40
N TYR A 72 -2.24 -0.32 10.32
CA TYR A 72 -1.66 0.18 9.08
C TYR A 72 -0.46 -0.63 8.59
N TYR A 73 -0.07 -1.65 9.30
CA TYR A 73 1.12 -2.42 9.00
C TYR A 73 0.79 -3.88 8.70
N THR A 74 1.20 -4.35 7.54
CA THR A 74 1.14 -5.78 7.20
C THR A 74 2.46 -6.44 7.53
N PRO A 75 2.46 -7.55 8.30
CA PRO A 75 3.70 -8.25 8.67
C PRO A 75 4.58 -8.59 7.48
N ARG A 76 5.89 -8.35 7.58
CA ARG A 76 6.83 -8.51 6.46
C ARG A 76 6.86 -9.92 5.88
N GLY A 77 6.64 -10.95 6.71
CA GLY A 77 6.52 -12.32 6.21
C GLY A 77 5.36 -12.49 5.24
N VAL A 78 4.22 -11.83 5.50
CA VAL A 78 3.05 -11.86 4.61
C VAL A 78 3.32 -11.08 3.33
N THR A 79 3.83 -9.85 3.44
CA THR A 79 4.12 -9.02 2.25
C THR A 79 5.16 -9.68 1.35
N SER A 80 6.25 -10.23 1.92
CA SER A 80 7.29 -10.92 1.15
C SER A 80 6.74 -12.16 0.44
N PHE A 81 5.99 -12.99 1.14
CA PHE A 81 5.36 -14.17 0.54
C PHE A 81 4.44 -13.81 -0.64
N MET A 82 3.58 -12.80 -0.46
CA MET A 82 2.66 -12.37 -1.51
C MET A 82 3.40 -11.77 -2.71
N VAL A 83 4.40 -10.93 -2.47
CA VAL A 83 5.24 -10.35 -3.53
C VAL A 83 5.99 -11.44 -4.30
N GLU A 84 6.55 -12.44 -3.62
CA GLU A 84 7.21 -13.56 -4.29
C GLU A 84 6.27 -14.40 -5.15
N ARG A 85 5.02 -14.59 -4.73
CA ARG A 85 4.03 -15.37 -5.51
C ARG A 85 3.50 -14.59 -6.71
N ILE A 86 3.32 -13.28 -6.57
CA ILE A 86 2.87 -12.40 -7.65
C ILE A 86 3.99 -12.07 -8.62
N ASP A 87 5.25 -12.03 -8.16
CA ASP A 87 6.45 -11.78 -8.96
C ASP A 87 6.34 -10.52 -9.85
N PRO A 88 6.20 -9.31 -9.25
CA PRO A 88 6.12 -8.07 -10.02
C PRO A 88 7.41 -7.79 -10.76
N ARG A 89 7.28 -7.24 -12.00
CA ARG A 89 8.42 -6.90 -12.87
C ARG A 89 8.41 -5.42 -13.24
N PRO A 90 9.59 -4.82 -13.51
CA PRO A 90 9.67 -3.44 -13.96
C PRO A 90 8.77 -3.18 -15.16
N GLY A 91 7.98 -2.10 -15.11
CA GLY A 91 7.04 -1.72 -16.18
C GLY A 91 5.65 -2.35 -16.07
N GLU A 92 5.43 -3.34 -15.19
CA GLU A 92 4.08 -3.81 -14.89
C GLU A 92 3.41 -2.87 -13.89
N SER A 93 2.27 -2.26 -14.28
CA SER A 93 1.52 -1.37 -13.39
C SER A 93 1.07 -2.11 -12.13
N LEU A 94 1.57 -1.69 -10.97
CA LEU A 94 1.28 -2.25 -9.67
C LEU A 94 0.52 -1.23 -8.83
N LEU A 95 -0.59 -1.65 -8.22
CA LEU A 95 -1.42 -0.83 -7.36
C LEU A 95 -1.62 -1.48 -5.99
N ASP A 96 -1.31 -0.70 -4.94
CA ASP A 96 -1.79 -0.94 -3.58
C ASP A 96 -2.91 0.05 -3.27
N THR A 97 -4.12 -0.46 -3.08
CA THR A 97 -5.34 0.35 -2.92
C THR A 97 -5.57 0.84 -1.49
N SER A 98 -4.80 0.36 -0.54
CA SER A 98 -4.88 0.69 0.90
C SER A 98 -3.49 0.51 1.52
N GLY A 99 -2.56 1.36 1.06
CA GLY A 99 -1.13 1.13 1.19
C GLY A 99 -0.56 1.17 2.61
N GLY A 100 -1.27 1.76 3.57
CA GLY A 100 -0.75 1.92 4.92
C GLY A 100 0.59 2.64 4.92
N THR A 101 1.62 2.00 5.45
CA THR A 101 3.01 2.52 5.46
C THR A 101 3.82 2.16 4.21
N GLY A 102 3.18 1.57 3.17
CA GLY A 102 3.82 1.23 1.90
C GLY A 102 4.52 -0.14 1.88
N GLY A 103 4.13 -1.05 2.75
CA GLY A 103 4.79 -2.34 2.91
C GLY A 103 4.86 -3.21 1.65
N PHE A 104 3.79 -3.30 0.89
CA PHE A 104 3.79 -4.05 -0.38
C PHE A 104 4.66 -3.38 -1.43
N ILE A 105 4.62 -2.06 -1.52
CA ILE A 105 5.43 -1.32 -2.50
C ILE A 105 6.91 -1.45 -2.19
N THR A 106 7.35 -1.24 -0.93
CA THR A 106 8.77 -1.38 -0.57
C THR A 106 9.28 -2.81 -0.78
N CYS A 107 8.44 -3.81 -0.46
CA CYS A 107 8.78 -5.21 -0.70
C CYS A 107 8.90 -5.51 -2.21
N SER A 108 7.99 -4.96 -3.03
CA SER A 108 8.02 -5.11 -4.49
C SER A 108 9.23 -4.42 -5.12
N ILE A 109 9.58 -3.21 -4.66
CA ILE A 109 10.79 -2.49 -5.10
C ILE A 109 12.04 -3.34 -4.84
N ARG A 110 12.18 -3.86 -3.61
CA ARG A 110 13.32 -4.73 -3.26
C ARG A 110 13.36 -5.97 -4.14
N HIS A 111 12.23 -6.68 -4.29
CA HIS A 111 12.11 -7.86 -5.13
C HIS A 111 12.51 -7.58 -6.59
N MET A 112 12.01 -6.48 -7.19
CA MET A 112 12.33 -6.11 -8.56
C MET A 112 13.80 -5.73 -8.72
N ARG A 113 14.37 -4.97 -7.78
CA ARG A 113 15.80 -4.59 -7.81
C ARG A 113 16.72 -5.80 -7.69
N GLU A 114 16.41 -6.74 -6.84
CA GLU A 114 17.23 -7.95 -6.65
C GLU A 114 17.20 -8.87 -7.87
N ARG A 115 16.04 -9.00 -8.53
CA ARG A 115 15.84 -10.00 -9.58
C ARG A 115 15.93 -9.46 -11.01
N TYR A 116 15.39 -8.27 -11.24
CA TYR A 116 15.08 -7.81 -12.61
C TYR A 116 15.75 -6.49 -13.00
N VAL A 117 15.97 -5.56 -12.08
CA VAL A 117 16.60 -4.27 -12.39
C VAL A 117 18.09 -4.47 -12.64
N LYS A 118 18.51 -4.23 -13.89
CA LYS A 118 19.91 -4.34 -14.32
C LYS A 118 20.44 -3.03 -14.90
N THR A 119 19.56 -2.17 -15.35
CA THR A 119 19.89 -0.91 -16.01
C THR A 119 19.13 0.26 -15.39
N VAL A 120 19.57 1.48 -15.72
CA VAL A 120 18.85 2.70 -15.34
C VAL A 120 17.43 2.72 -15.95
N ALA A 121 17.27 2.19 -17.15
CA ALA A 121 15.98 2.10 -17.81
C ALA A 121 15.02 1.16 -17.05
N ASP A 122 15.52 0.03 -16.51
CA ASP A 122 14.72 -0.88 -15.68
C ASP A 122 14.28 -0.19 -14.38
N GLU A 123 15.18 0.56 -13.74
CA GLU A 123 14.87 1.32 -12.53
C GLU A 123 13.79 2.39 -12.80
N GLN A 124 13.90 3.11 -13.91
CA GLN A 124 12.89 4.09 -14.32
C GLN A 124 11.54 3.43 -14.64
N ALA A 125 11.54 2.30 -15.35
CA ALA A 125 10.34 1.53 -15.65
C ALA A 125 9.67 1.03 -14.37
N MET A 126 10.45 0.54 -13.40
CA MET A 126 9.96 0.13 -12.09
C MET A 126 9.30 1.30 -11.35
N GLN A 127 10.01 2.43 -11.19
CA GLN A 127 9.49 3.58 -10.44
C GLN A 127 8.24 4.17 -11.11
N GLY A 128 8.19 4.20 -12.45
CA GLY A 128 7.06 4.71 -13.23
C GLY A 128 5.83 3.79 -13.25
N SER A 129 5.95 2.56 -12.76
CA SER A 129 4.85 1.58 -12.75
C SER A 129 4.15 1.42 -11.39
N LEU A 130 4.61 2.12 -10.37
CA LEU A 130 4.07 2.01 -9.02
C LEU A 130 2.84 2.91 -8.81
N GLY A 131 1.88 2.43 -8.04
CA GLY A 131 0.70 3.17 -7.59
C GLY A 131 0.33 2.78 -6.17
N LEU A 132 -0.05 3.76 -5.35
CA LEU A 132 -0.50 3.54 -3.98
C LEU A 132 -1.52 4.59 -3.58
N ILE A 133 -2.55 4.16 -2.86
CA ILE A 133 -3.57 5.05 -2.30
C ILE A 133 -3.67 4.78 -0.80
N GLU A 134 -3.65 5.84 0.00
CA GLU A 134 -3.84 5.76 1.45
C GLU A 134 -4.79 6.86 1.92
N LYS A 135 -5.83 6.45 2.65
CA LYS A 135 -6.90 7.35 3.14
C LYS A 135 -6.47 8.15 4.37
N LYS A 136 -5.68 7.55 5.26
CA LYS A 136 -5.37 8.14 6.56
C LYS A 136 -4.11 9.01 6.51
N PRO A 137 -4.12 10.22 7.11
CA PRO A 137 -3.02 11.17 6.99
C PRO A 137 -1.69 10.64 7.55
N LEU A 138 -1.71 10.03 8.73
CA LEU A 138 -0.47 9.55 9.36
C LEU A 138 0.20 8.43 8.56
N PRO A 139 -0.48 7.33 8.19
CA PRO A 139 0.10 6.31 7.31
C PRO A 139 0.58 6.86 5.98
N TYR A 140 -0.15 7.82 5.38
CA TYR A 140 0.28 8.49 4.15
C TYR A 140 1.64 9.17 4.31
N ILE A 141 1.85 9.96 5.40
CA ILE A 141 3.13 10.61 5.69
C ILE A 141 4.23 9.56 5.88
N LEU A 142 3.94 8.51 6.64
CA LEU A 142 4.89 7.40 6.88
C LEU A 142 5.24 6.69 5.58
N CYS A 143 4.26 6.46 4.71
CA CYS A 143 4.46 5.84 3.41
C CYS A 143 5.36 6.68 2.50
N VAL A 144 5.08 7.98 2.33
CA VAL A 144 5.92 8.84 1.50
C VAL A 144 7.35 8.88 2.01
N THR A 145 7.53 8.96 3.33
CA THR A 145 8.86 8.91 3.96
C THR A 145 9.56 7.58 3.64
N ASN A 146 8.83 6.47 3.73
CA ASN A 146 9.32 5.14 3.42
C ASN A 146 9.79 5.03 1.96
N MET A 147 9.00 5.55 1.01
CA MET A 147 9.40 5.59 -0.41
C MET A 147 10.70 6.36 -0.62
N LEU A 148 10.84 7.54 -0.01
CA LEU A 148 12.05 8.34 -0.10
C LEU A 148 13.28 7.62 0.44
N LEU A 149 13.16 6.93 1.57
CA LEU A 149 14.22 6.12 2.17
C LEU A 149 14.61 4.92 1.30
N HIS A 150 13.65 4.35 0.57
CA HIS A 150 13.90 3.29 -0.40
C HIS A 150 14.40 3.80 -1.76
N GLY A 151 14.74 5.09 -1.86
CA GLY A 151 15.39 5.67 -3.03
C GLY A 151 14.45 5.96 -4.19
N ILE A 152 13.16 6.11 -3.93
CA ILE A 152 12.21 6.60 -4.92
C ILE A 152 12.46 8.08 -5.15
N GLU A 153 12.64 8.46 -6.41
CA GLU A 153 12.96 9.84 -6.79
C GLU A 153 11.72 10.74 -6.78
N ASP A 154 10.61 10.22 -7.26
CA ASP A 154 9.32 10.92 -7.29
C ASP A 154 8.22 10.08 -6.62
N PRO A 155 7.91 10.32 -5.33
CA PRO A 155 6.87 9.60 -4.61
C PRO A 155 5.44 10.12 -4.91
N SER A 156 5.21 10.87 -6.00
CA SER A 156 3.90 11.42 -6.38
C SER A 156 2.84 10.36 -6.71
N PHE A 157 3.27 9.12 -6.96
CA PHE A 157 2.36 7.98 -7.12
C PHE A 157 1.64 7.57 -5.83
N VAL A 158 2.13 8.02 -4.67
CA VAL A 158 1.45 7.83 -3.38
C VAL A 158 0.38 8.91 -3.26
N ARG A 159 -0.88 8.52 -3.34
CA ARG A 159 -2.02 9.43 -3.27
C ARG A 159 -2.67 9.39 -1.89
N HIS A 160 -2.92 10.57 -1.32
CA HIS A 160 -3.73 10.72 -0.11
C HIS A 160 -5.20 10.84 -0.53
N ASP A 161 -5.91 9.72 -0.56
CA ASP A 161 -7.27 9.65 -1.08
C ASP A 161 -8.02 8.43 -0.52
N ASN A 162 -9.35 8.44 -0.59
CA ASN A 162 -10.16 7.26 -0.33
C ASN A 162 -10.47 6.53 -1.64
N THR A 163 -9.89 5.36 -1.83
CA THR A 163 -10.07 4.51 -3.01
C THR A 163 -11.55 4.22 -3.31
N LEU A 164 -12.40 4.11 -2.29
CA LEU A 164 -13.82 3.79 -2.43
C LEU A 164 -14.69 5.03 -2.68
N ALA A 165 -14.14 6.26 -2.58
CA ALA A 165 -14.91 7.49 -2.77
C ALA A 165 -15.27 7.76 -4.24
N ARG A 166 -14.45 7.27 -5.19
CA ARG A 166 -14.74 7.41 -6.62
C ARG A 166 -15.81 6.39 -7.06
N PRO A 167 -16.85 6.82 -7.80
CA PRO A 167 -17.89 5.91 -8.27
C PRO A 167 -17.32 4.75 -9.10
N TYR A 168 -17.76 3.53 -8.82
CA TYR A 168 -17.34 2.30 -9.51
C TYR A 168 -17.44 2.39 -11.03
N ARG A 169 -18.50 3.05 -11.55
CA ARG A 169 -18.74 3.23 -12.98
C ARG A 169 -17.68 4.11 -13.67
N ASP A 170 -17.02 4.99 -12.90
CA ASP A 170 -16.05 5.96 -13.42
C ASP A 170 -14.64 5.33 -13.58
N TYR A 171 -14.45 4.10 -13.07
CA TYR A 171 -13.24 3.32 -13.34
C TYR A 171 -13.35 2.67 -14.72
N GLY A 172 -12.54 3.15 -15.66
CA GLY A 172 -12.47 2.67 -17.04
C GLY A 172 -11.20 1.86 -17.35
N PRO A 173 -11.00 1.48 -18.62
CA PRO A 173 -9.81 0.72 -19.04
C PRO A 173 -8.49 1.42 -18.73
N GLY A 174 -8.45 2.77 -18.71
CA GLY A 174 -7.26 3.55 -18.37
C GLY A 174 -6.88 3.52 -16.89
N ASP A 175 -7.79 3.05 -16.02
CA ASP A 175 -7.53 2.90 -14.58
C ASP A 175 -7.08 1.48 -14.23
N GLN A 176 -7.14 0.55 -15.19
CA GLN A 176 -6.80 -0.85 -14.96
C GLN A 176 -5.30 -1.05 -14.82
N VAL A 177 -4.92 -1.96 -13.92
CA VAL A 177 -3.53 -2.27 -13.60
C VAL A 177 -3.23 -3.75 -13.85
N LYS A 178 -1.96 -4.04 -14.08
CA LYS A 178 -1.46 -5.41 -14.27
C LYS A 178 -1.41 -6.20 -12.97
N ILE A 179 -1.11 -5.51 -11.85
CA ILE A 179 -0.89 -6.14 -10.56
C ILE A 179 -1.66 -5.36 -9.49
N ILE A 180 -2.37 -6.10 -8.64
CA ILE A 180 -2.90 -5.61 -7.37
C ILE A 180 -2.24 -6.41 -6.24
N LEU A 181 -1.59 -5.71 -5.32
CA LEU A 181 -1.04 -6.26 -4.08
C LEU A 181 -1.48 -5.37 -2.93
N THR A 182 -2.35 -5.87 -2.07
CA THR A 182 -2.96 -5.03 -1.05
C THR A 182 -3.47 -5.82 0.15
N ASN A 183 -3.48 -5.17 1.31
CA ASN A 183 -4.20 -5.60 2.50
C ASN A 183 -5.28 -4.56 2.79
N CYS A 184 -6.50 -4.79 2.31
CA CYS A 184 -7.59 -3.86 2.55
C CYS A 184 -8.02 -3.85 4.03
N PRO A 185 -8.52 -2.70 4.54
CA PRO A 185 -9.06 -2.65 5.89
C PRO A 185 -10.20 -3.66 6.07
N PHE A 186 -10.15 -4.43 7.15
CA PHE A 186 -11.18 -5.42 7.47
C PHE A 186 -11.77 -5.18 8.86
N GLY A 187 -13.04 -5.58 9.01
CA GLY A 187 -13.82 -5.36 10.24
C GLY A 187 -14.32 -3.93 10.40
N GLY A 188 -14.16 -3.07 9.39
CA GLY A 188 -14.67 -1.72 9.36
C GLY A 188 -15.92 -1.57 8.49
N GLN A 189 -16.68 -0.52 8.80
CA GLN A 189 -17.75 -0.02 7.94
C GLN A 189 -17.32 1.31 7.34
N GLU A 190 -17.61 1.49 6.05
CA GLU A 190 -17.35 2.76 5.39
C GLU A 190 -18.33 3.85 5.85
N GLU A 191 -17.93 5.09 5.61
CA GLU A 191 -18.75 6.29 5.84
C GLU A 191 -20.06 6.22 5.05
N ASP A 192 -21.09 6.88 5.55
CA ASP A 192 -22.39 6.95 4.88
C ASP A 192 -22.22 7.54 3.47
N GLY A 193 -22.90 6.92 2.50
CA GLY A 193 -22.86 7.33 1.10
C GLY A 193 -21.78 6.63 0.25
N ILE A 194 -20.70 6.09 0.81
CA ILE A 194 -19.68 5.37 0.04
C ILE A 194 -20.26 4.18 -0.71
N GLN A 195 -21.16 3.43 -0.08
CA GLN A 195 -21.83 2.29 -0.73
C GLN A 195 -22.62 2.67 -2.00
N ASP A 196 -23.06 3.93 -2.11
CA ASP A 196 -23.83 4.40 -3.25
C ASP A 196 -22.98 4.58 -4.51
N ASN A 197 -21.66 4.63 -4.36
CA ASN A 197 -20.71 4.60 -5.45
C ASN A 197 -20.66 3.24 -6.18
N PHE A 198 -21.25 2.19 -5.61
CA PHE A 198 -21.22 0.84 -6.14
C PHE A 198 -22.54 0.42 -6.78
N PRO A 199 -22.51 -0.53 -7.75
CA PRO A 199 -23.72 -1.12 -8.31
C PRO A 199 -24.64 -1.71 -7.23
N ALA A 200 -25.94 -1.60 -7.39
CA ALA A 200 -26.94 -2.01 -6.38
C ALA A 200 -26.71 -3.42 -5.83
N GLN A 201 -26.26 -4.34 -6.68
CA GLN A 201 -25.98 -5.73 -6.31
C GLN A 201 -24.78 -5.90 -5.38
N PHE A 202 -23.88 -4.90 -5.30
CA PHE A 202 -22.65 -4.92 -4.47
C PHE A 202 -22.71 -3.91 -3.32
N ARG A 203 -23.82 -3.19 -3.16
CA ARG A 203 -23.97 -2.22 -2.09
C ARG A 203 -23.93 -2.90 -0.73
N THR A 204 -22.97 -2.51 0.06
CA THR A 204 -22.75 -2.93 1.44
C THR A 204 -21.94 -1.85 2.16
N ARG A 205 -21.98 -1.83 3.47
CA ARG A 205 -21.10 -0.97 4.28
C ARG A 205 -19.78 -1.67 4.65
N GLU A 206 -19.67 -2.94 4.39
CA GLU A 206 -18.46 -3.73 4.68
C GLU A 206 -17.32 -3.32 3.74
N THR A 207 -16.29 -2.72 4.30
CA THR A 207 -15.16 -2.18 3.55
C THR A 207 -14.47 -3.22 2.67
N ALA A 208 -14.18 -4.41 3.21
CA ALA A 208 -13.49 -5.48 2.48
C ALA A 208 -14.28 -5.98 1.26
N ASP A 209 -15.60 -5.99 1.35
CA ASP A 209 -16.47 -6.42 0.24
C ASP A 209 -16.47 -5.42 -0.91
N LEU A 210 -16.52 -4.12 -0.58
CA LEU A 210 -16.40 -3.05 -1.57
C LEU A 210 -15.05 -3.07 -2.28
N PHE A 211 -13.97 -3.31 -1.54
CA PHE A 211 -12.64 -3.50 -2.12
C PHE A 211 -12.58 -4.70 -3.07
N LEU A 212 -13.16 -5.84 -2.69
CA LEU A 212 -13.19 -7.01 -3.58
C LEU A 212 -13.91 -6.72 -4.90
N ALA A 213 -15.05 -6.03 -4.87
CA ALA A 213 -15.73 -5.58 -6.08
C ALA A 213 -14.81 -4.71 -6.96
N LEU A 214 -14.09 -3.79 -6.32
CA LEU A 214 -13.21 -2.87 -7.02
C LEU A 214 -11.97 -3.55 -7.58
N PHE A 215 -11.38 -4.55 -6.91
CA PHE A 215 -10.24 -5.32 -7.42
C PHE A 215 -10.56 -5.99 -8.74
N ILE A 216 -11.72 -6.65 -8.83
CA ILE A 216 -12.19 -7.28 -10.07
C ILE A 216 -12.31 -6.24 -11.19
N ARG A 217 -12.76 -5.03 -10.90
CA ARG A 217 -12.91 -3.93 -11.86
C ARG A 217 -11.57 -3.36 -12.31
N LEU A 218 -10.64 -3.16 -11.37
CA LEU A 218 -9.34 -2.54 -11.62
C LEU A 218 -8.31 -3.47 -12.24
N LEU A 219 -8.48 -4.79 -12.10
CA LEU A 219 -7.54 -5.72 -12.71
C LEU A 219 -7.79 -5.80 -14.22
N GLN A 220 -6.75 -5.59 -15.02
CA GLN A 220 -6.82 -5.70 -16.48
C GLN A 220 -6.84 -7.17 -16.92
N PRO A 221 -7.33 -7.49 -18.13
CA PRO A 221 -7.20 -8.84 -18.68
C PRO A 221 -5.74 -9.32 -18.69
N GLY A 222 -5.50 -10.54 -18.22
CA GLY A 222 -4.17 -11.10 -18.00
C GLY A 222 -3.41 -10.49 -16.81
N GLY A 223 -4.06 -9.66 -16.00
CA GLY A 223 -3.53 -9.15 -14.74
C GLY A 223 -3.69 -10.16 -13.60
N ARG A 224 -2.92 -9.97 -12.53
CA ARG A 224 -2.90 -10.87 -11.37
C ARG A 224 -2.97 -10.09 -10.05
N ALA A 225 -3.64 -10.67 -9.07
CA ALA A 225 -3.84 -10.05 -7.78
C ALA A 225 -3.46 -10.98 -6.64
N GLY A 226 -2.84 -10.40 -5.61
CA GLY A 226 -2.67 -10.97 -4.29
C GLY A 226 -3.30 -10.06 -3.26
N VAL A 227 -4.36 -10.50 -2.60
CA VAL A 227 -5.12 -9.66 -1.67
C VAL A 227 -5.35 -10.36 -0.33
N VAL A 228 -5.33 -9.57 0.75
CA VAL A 228 -5.66 -10.06 2.09
C VAL A 228 -7.13 -9.74 2.36
N LEU A 229 -7.92 -10.77 2.66
CA LEU A 229 -9.35 -10.64 2.97
C LEU A 229 -9.73 -11.37 4.25
N PRO A 230 -10.69 -10.83 5.03
CA PRO A 230 -11.19 -11.50 6.23
C PRO A 230 -12.12 -12.67 5.88
N ASP A 231 -12.26 -13.59 6.83
CA ASP A 231 -13.18 -14.72 6.73
C ASP A 231 -14.61 -14.31 6.37
N GLY A 232 -15.06 -13.19 6.94
CA GLY A 232 -16.40 -12.67 6.70
C GLY A 232 -16.74 -12.48 5.23
N THR A 233 -15.78 -12.06 4.40
CA THR A 233 -15.98 -11.93 2.95
C THR A 233 -16.14 -13.27 2.26
N LEU A 234 -15.40 -14.30 2.68
CA LEU A 234 -15.41 -15.61 2.04
C LEU A 234 -16.61 -16.47 2.46
N PHE A 235 -16.97 -16.45 3.75
CA PHE A 235 -17.99 -17.34 4.32
C PHE A 235 -19.37 -16.70 4.44
N GLY A 236 -19.49 -15.39 4.20
CA GLY A 236 -20.78 -14.69 4.28
C GLY A 236 -21.69 -14.96 3.07
N GLU A 237 -22.96 -14.58 3.24
CA GLU A 237 -24.02 -14.70 2.24
C GLU A 237 -24.46 -13.34 1.67
N GLY A 238 -25.46 -13.33 0.82
CA GLY A 238 -26.06 -12.13 0.24
C GLY A 238 -25.14 -11.42 -0.75
N VAL A 239 -24.70 -10.20 -0.45
CA VAL A 239 -23.75 -9.43 -1.29
C VAL A 239 -22.46 -10.23 -1.50
N LYS A 240 -21.97 -10.86 -0.46
CA LYS A 240 -20.75 -11.69 -0.49
C LYS A 240 -20.85 -12.87 -1.46
N THR A 241 -22.02 -13.50 -1.55
CA THR A 241 -22.26 -14.55 -2.55
C THR A 241 -22.16 -14.00 -3.96
N ARG A 242 -22.76 -12.85 -4.25
CA ARG A 242 -22.68 -12.21 -5.57
C ARG A 242 -21.27 -11.78 -5.95
N LEU A 243 -20.50 -11.27 -4.98
CA LEU A 243 -19.09 -10.93 -5.19
C LEU A 243 -18.23 -12.15 -5.52
N LYS A 244 -18.43 -13.26 -4.80
CA LYS A 244 -17.77 -14.54 -5.11
C LYS A 244 -18.14 -15.07 -6.48
N GLN A 245 -19.41 -14.99 -6.86
CA GLN A 245 -19.88 -15.37 -8.19
C GLN A 245 -19.20 -14.52 -9.27
N GLN A 246 -19.12 -13.21 -9.10
CA GLN A 246 -18.44 -12.34 -10.04
C GLN A 246 -16.92 -12.64 -10.11
N LEU A 247 -16.27 -12.84 -8.96
CA LEU A 247 -14.86 -13.20 -8.93
C LEU A 247 -14.58 -14.47 -9.73
N LEU A 248 -15.40 -15.52 -9.54
CA LEU A 248 -15.24 -16.79 -10.24
C LEU A 248 -15.67 -16.74 -11.71
N ALA A 249 -16.53 -15.79 -12.08
CA ALA A 249 -16.95 -15.60 -13.47
C ALA A 249 -15.94 -14.81 -14.31
N GLU A 250 -15.28 -13.82 -13.69
CA GLU A 250 -14.35 -12.91 -14.39
C GLU A 250 -12.87 -13.23 -14.16
N CYS A 251 -12.55 -14.01 -13.10
CA CYS A 251 -11.17 -14.29 -12.70
C CYS A 251 -10.98 -15.78 -12.40
N ASN A 252 -9.76 -16.26 -12.62
CA ASN A 252 -9.29 -17.55 -12.16
C ASN A 252 -8.75 -17.42 -10.72
N LEU A 253 -9.58 -17.74 -9.72
CA LEU A 253 -9.14 -17.86 -8.32
C LEU A 253 -8.43 -19.20 -8.14
N HIS A 254 -7.10 -19.20 -8.17
CA HIS A 254 -6.31 -20.44 -8.18
C HIS A 254 -5.71 -20.82 -6.82
N THR A 255 -5.61 -19.87 -5.87
CA THR A 255 -4.96 -20.16 -4.57
C THR A 255 -5.61 -19.35 -3.45
N ILE A 256 -5.94 -20.03 -2.36
CA ILE A 256 -6.34 -19.42 -1.09
C ILE A 256 -5.41 -19.96 -0.02
N VAL A 257 -4.75 -19.05 0.72
CA VAL A 257 -3.89 -19.40 1.86
C VAL A 257 -4.52 -18.88 3.14
N ARG A 258 -4.89 -19.79 4.02
CA ARG A 258 -5.38 -19.44 5.35
C ARG A 258 -4.22 -18.99 6.24
N LEU A 259 -4.33 -17.81 6.83
CA LEU A 259 -3.34 -17.32 7.79
C LEU A 259 -3.69 -17.75 9.23
N PRO A 260 -2.68 -18.02 10.07
CA PRO A 260 -2.91 -18.19 11.50
C PRO A 260 -3.55 -16.95 12.13
N ASN A 261 -4.49 -17.16 13.06
CA ASN A 261 -5.22 -16.06 13.72
C ASN A 261 -4.32 -15.10 14.53
N SER A 262 -3.07 -15.46 14.75
CA SER A 262 -2.07 -14.63 15.45
C SER A 262 -1.34 -13.64 14.57
N VAL A 263 -1.43 -13.76 13.24
CA VAL A 263 -0.61 -12.98 12.28
C VAL A 263 -0.85 -11.48 12.39
N PHE A 264 -2.10 -11.06 12.64
CA PHE A 264 -2.47 -9.65 12.79
C PHE A 264 -2.72 -9.22 14.24
N LYS A 265 -2.37 -10.05 15.23
CA LYS A 265 -2.47 -9.63 16.64
C LYS A 265 -1.42 -8.54 16.96
N PRO A 266 -1.75 -7.62 17.87
CA PRO A 266 -2.98 -7.51 18.66
C PRO A 266 -4.18 -6.83 17.97
N TYR A 267 -4.07 -6.38 16.74
CA TYR A 267 -5.04 -5.50 16.04
C TYR A 267 -6.27 -6.21 15.51
N ALA A 268 -6.09 -7.41 15.00
CA ALA A 268 -7.19 -8.23 14.53
C ALA A 268 -7.05 -9.65 15.06
N SER A 269 -8.11 -10.14 15.66
CA SER A 269 -8.32 -11.56 16.00
C SER A 269 -9.17 -12.27 14.95
N ILE A 270 -9.52 -11.56 13.87
CA ILE A 270 -10.33 -12.11 12.77
C ILE A 270 -9.44 -12.99 11.92
N GLY A 271 -9.94 -14.17 11.56
CA GLY A 271 -9.29 -15.04 10.60
C GLY A 271 -9.17 -14.36 9.25
N THR A 272 -8.00 -14.43 8.64
CA THR A 272 -7.69 -13.80 7.37
C THR A 272 -7.14 -14.80 6.37
N ASN A 273 -7.34 -14.50 5.09
CA ASN A 273 -6.92 -15.34 3.98
C ASN A 273 -6.20 -14.49 2.94
N LEU A 274 -5.19 -15.09 2.30
CA LEU A 274 -4.60 -14.54 1.09
C LEU A 274 -5.30 -15.18 -0.11
N LEU A 275 -5.81 -14.36 -1.00
CA LEU A 275 -6.39 -14.80 -2.26
C LEU A 275 -5.45 -14.41 -3.40
N PHE A 276 -5.18 -15.37 -4.28
CA PHE A 276 -4.43 -15.15 -5.51
C PHE A 276 -5.31 -15.53 -6.70
N PHE A 277 -5.50 -14.56 -7.59
CA PHE A 277 -6.34 -14.74 -8.78
C PHE A 277 -5.81 -13.96 -9.97
N GLU A 278 -6.18 -14.41 -11.16
CA GLU A 278 -5.83 -13.80 -12.46
C GLU A 278 -7.11 -13.48 -13.23
N LYS A 279 -7.10 -12.37 -13.96
CA LYS A 279 -8.25 -11.98 -14.79
C LYS A 279 -8.04 -12.31 -16.24
#